data_6f7f0446672fff6d310c6b92b2b821f7
#
_entry.id   6f7f0446672fff6d310c6b92b2b821f7
#
_cell.length_a   1.000
_cell.length_b   1.000
_cell.length_c   1.000
_cell.angle_alpha   90.00
_cell.angle_beta   90.00
_cell.angle_gamma   90.00
#
_symmetry.space_group_name_H-M   'P 1'
#
loop_
_entity.id
_entity.type
_entity.pdbx_description
1 polymer ?
#
loop_
_entity_poly.entity_id
_entity_poly.type
_entity_poly.pdbx_seq_one_letter_code
_entity_poly.pdbx_strand_id
1 'polypeptide(L)'
;THHLVLSPFTLQESEEYFKSFGFSYNRKQITECYMALGGIPYYMSMMDKSKSVAQNIDNLFFSKNAPLKEEFNDLYRALFKNASTHIDIVTTLATKQMGLNRQELLAITKQTDNGTFCNVLEELEQCGFIRCYEPFATKSSIVYKRQKNNIIYQLVDFYTLFYFNFVKQNKYQDEHFWTTCYNSPLHNTWAGFTYEMLCLNHINQIKQALGISGVQTLACSWRGKDNTNGTQIDLIIDRKDDTINLCEIKYSKDEFEITKDYAEKLSNKVRTFINSTGTRKTILLTMITTYGIVPNAHSGIIQSEIQLDHLFHP
;
A
#
# COMPACT_ATOMS: atom_id res chain seq x y z
N THR A 1 5.58 30.10 14.00
CA THR A 1 4.98 28.84 14.47
C THR A 1 5.74 27.71 13.78
N HIS A 2 6.38 26.83 14.55
CA HIS A 2 6.99 25.62 13.99
C HIS A 2 5.93 24.52 13.95
N HIS A 3 5.72 23.92 12.79
CA HIS A 3 4.87 22.75 12.63
C HIS A 3 5.75 21.50 12.68
N LEU A 4 5.50 20.62 13.63
CA LEU A 4 6.12 19.30 13.71
C LEU A 4 5.12 18.29 13.16
N VAL A 5 5.51 17.61 12.09
CA VAL A 5 4.72 16.50 11.51
C VAL A 5 5.35 15.20 11.99
N LEU A 6 4.58 14.40 12.71
CA LEU A 6 4.98 13.06 13.12
C LEU A 6 4.44 12.07 12.10
N SER A 7 5.34 11.36 11.44
CA SER A 7 4.97 10.25 10.55
C SER A 7 4.77 8.95 11.37
N PRO A 8 3.96 8.01 10.87
CA PRO A 8 3.96 6.66 11.41
C PRO A 8 5.37 6.06 11.40
N PHE A 9 5.63 5.13 12.32
CA PHE A 9 6.89 4.40 12.33
C PHE A 9 7.12 3.67 10.99
N THR A 10 8.38 3.60 10.58
CA THR A 10 8.82 2.66 9.54
C THR A 10 8.79 1.22 10.08
N LEU A 11 9.02 0.24 9.22
CA LEU A 11 9.17 -1.16 9.66
C LEU A 11 10.36 -1.33 10.61
N GLN A 12 11.48 -0.63 10.37
CA GLN A 12 12.63 -0.65 11.26
C GLN A 12 12.28 -0.09 12.64
N GLU A 13 11.70 1.12 12.69
CA GLU A 13 11.30 1.74 13.95
C GLU A 13 10.26 0.88 14.69
N SER A 14 9.37 0.20 13.96
CA SER A 14 8.43 -0.77 14.54
C SER A 14 9.15 -1.99 15.13
N GLU A 15 10.19 -2.51 14.44
CA GLU A 15 11.02 -3.60 14.96
C GLU A 15 11.74 -3.18 16.24
N GLU A 16 12.33 -1.99 16.26
CA GLU A 16 13.01 -1.44 17.43
C GLU A 16 12.02 -1.22 18.60
N TYR A 17 10.83 -0.70 18.31
CA TYR A 17 9.77 -0.52 19.29
C TYR A 17 9.39 -1.86 19.93
N PHE A 18 9.02 -2.87 19.14
CA PHE A 18 8.63 -4.18 19.66
C PHE A 18 9.75 -4.85 20.47
N LYS A 19 11.00 -4.77 20.01
CA LYS A 19 12.16 -5.29 20.73
C LYS A 19 12.35 -4.59 22.06
N SER A 20 12.19 -3.27 22.13
CA SER A 20 12.35 -2.48 23.36
C SER A 20 11.33 -2.84 24.44
N PHE A 21 10.13 -3.28 24.04
CA PHE A 21 9.07 -3.75 24.93
C PHE A 21 9.11 -5.28 25.20
N GLY A 22 10.11 -5.96 24.67
CA GLY A 22 10.36 -7.39 24.93
C GLY A 22 9.47 -8.34 24.11
N PHE A 23 9.00 -7.92 22.94
CA PHE A 23 8.36 -8.80 21.98
C PHE A 23 9.40 -9.62 21.20
N SER A 24 9.10 -10.89 20.91
CA SER A 24 9.95 -11.79 20.12
C SER A 24 9.41 -12.02 18.71
N TYR A 25 8.72 -11.02 18.14
CA TYR A 25 8.16 -11.13 16.79
C TYR A 25 9.26 -11.10 15.72
N ASN A 26 9.16 -12.00 14.74
CA ASN A 26 9.99 -11.92 13.55
C ASN A 26 9.48 -10.81 12.59
N ARG A 27 10.28 -10.48 11.58
CA ARG A 27 9.98 -9.40 10.62
C ARG A 27 8.66 -9.58 9.88
N LYS A 28 8.29 -10.81 9.52
CA LYS A 28 6.98 -11.08 8.92
C LYS A 28 5.85 -10.76 9.88
N GLN A 29 5.95 -11.17 11.14
CA GLN A 29 4.96 -10.87 12.18
C GLN A 29 4.85 -9.37 12.44
N ILE A 30 5.97 -8.65 12.46
CA ILE A 30 6.00 -7.18 12.57
C ILE A 30 5.29 -6.54 11.36
N THR A 31 5.54 -7.07 10.17
CA THR A 31 4.86 -6.61 8.94
C THR A 31 3.36 -6.84 9.00
N GLU A 32 2.89 -7.98 9.50
CA GLU A 32 1.47 -8.25 9.69
C GLU A 32 0.84 -7.28 10.70
N CYS A 33 1.52 -6.99 11.82
CA CYS A 33 1.08 -5.95 12.76
C CYS A 33 1.00 -4.58 12.08
N TYR A 34 2.03 -4.22 11.31
CA TYR A 34 2.09 -2.95 10.60
C TYR A 34 0.95 -2.80 9.59
N MET A 35 0.65 -3.85 8.81
CA MET A 35 -0.44 -3.84 7.84
C MET A 35 -1.83 -3.69 8.48
N ALA A 36 -2.00 -4.01 9.77
CA ALA A 36 -3.24 -3.82 10.50
C ALA A 36 -3.28 -2.50 11.30
N LEU A 37 -2.16 -2.07 11.88
CA LEU A 37 -2.06 -0.97 12.84
C LEU A 37 -1.42 0.30 12.28
N GLY A 38 -0.80 0.23 11.10
CA GLY A 38 -0.25 1.38 10.38
C GLY A 38 1.04 1.98 10.94
N GLY A 39 1.79 1.26 11.77
CA GLY A 39 2.98 1.80 12.43
C GLY A 39 2.67 2.91 13.43
N ILE A 40 1.45 2.93 13.98
CA ILE A 40 1.02 3.92 14.98
C ILE A 40 1.44 3.43 16.38
N PRO A 41 2.37 4.14 17.08
CA PRO A 41 2.89 3.68 18.37
C PRO A 41 1.81 3.45 19.42
N TYR A 42 0.77 4.29 19.42
CA TYR A 42 -0.36 4.17 20.34
C TYR A 42 -1.09 2.83 20.16
N TYR A 43 -1.39 2.41 18.93
CA TYR A 43 -2.04 1.12 18.69
C TYR A 43 -1.11 -0.06 19.01
N MET A 44 0.19 0.08 18.69
CA MET A 44 1.19 -0.94 19.02
C MET A 44 1.34 -1.13 20.54
N SER A 45 1.19 -0.05 21.33
CA SER A 45 1.28 -0.09 22.80
C SER A 45 0.18 -0.92 23.48
N MET A 46 -0.93 -1.16 22.78
CA MET A 46 -2.04 -1.97 23.28
C MET A 46 -1.83 -3.49 23.10
N MET A 47 -0.75 -3.89 22.42
CA MET A 47 -0.45 -5.30 22.17
C MET A 47 0.16 -5.96 23.41
N ASP A 48 -0.16 -7.23 23.59
CA ASP A 48 0.34 -8.09 24.66
C ASP A 48 1.44 -9.01 24.13
N LYS A 49 2.66 -8.87 24.66
CA LYS A 49 3.82 -9.65 24.24
C LYS A 49 3.71 -11.17 24.54
N SER A 50 2.80 -11.57 25.42
CA SER A 50 2.54 -12.97 25.73
C SER A 50 1.64 -13.68 24.71
N LYS A 51 1.11 -12.92 23.73
CA LYS A 51 0.15 -13.38 22.72
C LYS A 51 0.76 -13.37 21.32
N SER A 52 0.24 -14.24 20.47
CA SER A 52 0.54 -14.21 19.05
C SER A 52 -0.02 -12.95 18.39
N VAL A 53 0.45 -12.61 17.19
CA VAL A 53 -0.10 -11.50 16.39
C VAL A 53 -1.61 -11.68 16.17
N ALA A 54 -2.05 -12.88 15.78
CA ALA A 54 -3.47 -13.15 15.54
C ALA A 54 -4.33 -12.94 16.79
N GLN A 55 -3.88 -13.40 17.94
CA GLN A 55 -4.58 -13.19 19.22
C GLN A 55 -4.63 -11.70 19.60
N ASN A 56 -3.56 -10.95 19.36
CA ASN A 56 -3.54 -9.51 19.59
C ASN A 56 -4.52 -8.78 18.68
N ILE A 57 -4.57 -9.13 17.40
CA ILE A 57 -5.52 -8.54 16.47
C ILE A 57 -6.97 -8.84 16.88
N ASP A 58 -7.29 -10.08 17.26
CA ASP A 58 -8.64 -10.39 17.77
C ASP A 58 -8.99 -9.56 19.01
N ASN A 59 -8.04 -9.42 19.95
CA ASN A 59 -8.29 -8.62 21.16
C ASN A 59 -8.48 -7.13 20.87
N LEU A 60 -7.71 -6.58 19.92
CA LEU A 60 -7.75 -5.15 19.61
C LEU A 60 -8.96 -4.74 18.77
N PHE A 61 -9.49 -5.63 17.92
CA PHE A 61 -10.51 -5.27 16.94
C PHE A 61 -11.84 -6.04 17.10
N PHE A 62 -11.82 -7.28 17.63
CA PHE A 62 -12.98 -8.17 17.55
C PHE A 62 -13.55 -8.60 18.91
N SER A 63 -12.78 -8.55 19.98
CA SER A 63 -13.28 -8.86 21.32
C SER A 63 -14.44 -7.94 21.72
N LYS A 64 -15.24 -8.35 22.69
CA LYS A 64 -16.42 -7.61 23.16
C LYS A 64 -16.13 -6.14 23.49
N ASN A 65 -14.99 -5.87 24.12
CA ASN A 65 -14.54 -4.53 24.51
C ASN A 65 -13.27 -4.13 23.76
N ALA A 66 -13.14 -4.51 22.50
CA ALA A 66 -11.96 -4.23 21.71
C ALA A 66 -11.72 -2.72 21.56
N PRO A 67 -10.54 -2.20 21.95
CA PRO A 67 -10.29 -0.76 22.00
C PRO A 67 -10.31 -0.10 20.61
N LEU A 68 -9.99 -0.83 19.56
CA LEU A 68 -9.93 -0.29 18.19
C LEU A 68 -11.20 -0.58 17.37
N LYS A 69 -12.25 -1.15 17.97
CA LYS A 69 -13.49 -1.49 17.27
C LYS A 69 -14.25 -0.25 16.80
N GLU A 70 -14.37 0.76 17.67
CA GLU A 70 -15.09 2.01 17.40
C GLU A 70 -14.16 3.18 17.03
N GLU A 71 -12.84 2.95 17.09
CA GLU A 71 -11.81 3.96 16.85
C GLU A 71 -11.99 4.69 15.52
N PHE A 72 -12.49 4.02 14.46
CA PHE A 72 -12.73 4.64 13.17
C PHE A 72 -13.63 5.88 13.28
N ASN A 73 -14.76 5.75 14.00
CA ASN A 73 -15.70 6.86 14.15
C ASN A 73 -15.14 7.97 15.05
N ASP A 74 -14.45 7.58 16.11
CA ASP A 74 -13.91 8.52 17.09
C ASP A 74 -12.75 9.31 16.51
N LEU A 75 -11.84 8.65 15.77
CA LEU A 75 -10.70 9.26 15.08
C LEU A 75 -11.17 10.34 14.07
N TYR A 76 -12.11 9.99 13.18
CA TYR A 76 -12.58 10.95 12.17
C TYR A 76 -13.34 12.12 12.79
N ARG A 77 -14.13 11.91 13.85
CA ARG A 77 -14.81 12.99 14.58
C ARG A 77 -13.84 13.88 15.34
N ALA A 78 -12.75 13.34 15.86
CA ALA A 78 -11.74 14.11 16.56
C ALA A 78 -10.92 14.99 15.61
N LEU A 79 -10.59 14.50 14.41
CA LEU A 79 -9.77 15.20 13.45
C LEU A 79 -10.55 16.23 12.62
N PHE A 80 -11.80 15.95 12.27
CA PHE A 80 -12.56 16.76 11.31
C PHE A 80 -13.86 17.30 11.91
N LYS A 81 -14.02 18.62 11.88
CA LYS A 81 -15.21 19.29 12.43
C LYS A 81 -16.54 18.80 11.82
N ASN A 82 -16.52 18.46 10.51
CA ASN A 82 -17.64 17.89 9.76
C ASN A 82 -17.17 16.64 9.02
N ALA A 83 -16.98 15.54 9.75
CA ALA A 83 -16.37 14.32 9.24
C ALA A 83 -17.17 13.57 8.15
N SER A 84 -18.45 13.90 7.92
CA SER A 84 -19.32 13.12 7.02
C SER A 84 -18.75 12.98 5.60
N THR A 85 -18.31 14.08 4.97
CA THR A 85 -17.73 14.03 3.62
C THR A 85 -16.39 13.27 3.60
N HIS A 86 -15.56 13.42 4.64
CA HIS A 86 -14.31 12.67 4.79
C HIS A 86 -14.59 11.15 4.85
N ILE A 87 -15.56 10.75 5.68
CA ILE A 87 -15.99 9.35 5.83
C ILE A 87 -16.55 8.80 4.52
N ASP A 88 -17.37 9.57 3.79
CA ASP A 88 -17.92 9.17 2.49
C ASP A 88 -16.80 8.90 1.47
N ILE A 89 -15.81 9.78 1.41
CA ILE A 89 -14.66 9.63 0.50
C ILE A 89 -13.84 8.38 0.86
N VAL A 90 -13.44 8.21 2.13
CA VAL A 90 -12.62 7.04 2.52
C VAL A 90 -13.39 5.74 2.41
N THR A 91 -14.70 5.74 2.70
CA THR A 91 -15.59 4.58 2.49
C THR A 91 -15.63 4.19 1.01
N THR A 92 -15.75 5.17 0.13
CA THR A 92 -15.74 4.96 -1.33
C THR A 92 -14.39 4.41 -1.78
N LEU A 93 -13.29 5.01 -1.35
CA LEU A 93 -11.93 4.58 -1.71
C LEU A 93 -11.59 3.20 -1.15
N ALA A 94 -12.11 2.82 0.02
CA ALA A 94 -11.92 1.48 0.59
C ALA A 94 -12.47 0.36 -0.31
N THR A 95 -13.47 0.66 -1.14
CA THR A 95 -14.02 -0.30 -2.12
C THR A 95 -13.24 -0.33 -3.44
N LYS A 96 -12.27 0.58 -3.63
CA LYS A 96 -11.54 0.81 -4.88
C LYS A 96 -10.04 0.83 -4.62
N GLN A 97 -9.47 -0.34 -4.44
CA GLN A 97 -8.04 -0.53 -4.11
C GLN A 97 -7.09 0.30 -4.98
N MET A 98 -7.45 0.48 -6.25
CA MET A 98 -6.66 1.22 -7.24
C MET A 98 -6.81 2.74 -7.15
N GLY A 99 -7.66 3.22 -6.23
CA GLY A 99 -8.03 4.63 -6.15
C GLY A 99 -8.98 5.08 -7.27
N LEU A 100 -9.38 6.32 -7.17
CA LEU A 100 -10.32 6.97 -8.09
C LEU A 100 -9.79 8.37 -8.45
N ASN A 101 -10.12 8.84 -9.65
CA ASN A 101 -9.91 10.23 -9.98
C ASN A 101 -11.00 11.13 -9.35
N ARG A 102 -10.80 12.44 -9.41
CA ARG A 102 -11.71 13.40 -8.79
C ARG A 102 -13.14 13.28 -9.31
N GLN A 103 -13.32 13.09 -10.63
CA GLN A 103 -14.65 13.01 -11.24
C GLN A 103 -15.39 11.74 -10.80
N GLU A 104 -14.69 10.61 -10.72
CA GLU A 104 -15.22 9.35 -10.22
C GLU A 104 -15.65 9.48 -8.75
N LEU A 105 -14.83 10.13 -7.91
CA LEU A 105 -15.17 10.39 -6.52
C LEU A 105 -16.44 11.23 -6.40
N LEU A 106 -16.52 12.34 -7.11
CA LEU A 106 -17.72 13.22 -7.11
C LEU A 106 -18.97 12.47 -7.57
N ALA A 107 -18.86 11.65 -8.61
CA ALA A 107 -19.98 10.88 -9.13
C ALA A 107 -20.51 9.84 -8.12
N ILE A 108 -19.61 9.14 -7.42
CA ILE A 108 -19.99 8.09 -6.46
C ILE A 108 -20.49 8.71 -5.15
N THR A 109 -19.77 9.70 -4.61
CA THR A 109 -20.13 10.35 -3.33
C THR A 109 -21.28 11.33 -3.46
N LYS A 110 -21.69 11.67 -4.70
CA LYS A 110 -22.72 12.68 -5.02
C LYS A 110 -22.42 14.06 -4.42
N GLN A 111 -21.15 14.35 -4.23
CA GLN A 111 -20.70 15.66 -3.73
C GLN A 111 -20.62 16.68 -4.88
N THR A 112 -20.65 17.95 -4.51
CA THR A 112 -20.50 19.07 -5.47
C THR A 112 -19.03 19.39 -5.67
N ASP A 113 -18.62 19.62 -6.92
CA ASP A 113 -17.25 20.06 -7.26
C ASP A 113 -17.04 21.53 -6.88
N ASN A 114 -16.58 21.77 -5.66
CA ASN A 114 -16.34 23.08 -5.09
C ASN A 114 -15.07 23.14 -4.23
N GLY A 115 -14.78 24.32 -3.67
CA GLY A 115 -13.63 24.52 -2.78
C GLY A 115 -13.68 23.67 -1.51
N THR A 116 -14.86 23.40 -0.96
CA THR A 116 -15.02 22.54 0.25
C THR A 116 -14.55 21.12 -0.04
N PHE A 117 -14.92 20.56 -1.20
CA PHE A 117 -14.48 19.22 -1.59
C PHE A 117 -12.96 19.17 -1.82
N CYS A 118 -12.35 20.24 -2.37
CA CYS A 118 -10.89 20.35 -2.47
C CYS A 118 -10.23 20.28 -1.08
N ASN A 119 -10.73 21.10 -0.15
CA ASN A 119 -10.17 21.16 1.20
C ASN A 119 -10.26 19.80 1.91
N VAL A 120 -11.38 19.09 1.78
CA VAL A 120 -11.55 17.75 2.34
C VAL A 120 -10.51 16.77 1.80
N LEU A 121 -10.23 16.78 0.50
CA LEU A 121 -9.20 15.93 -0.10
C LEU A 121 -7.80 16.31 0.41
N GLU A 122 -7.51 17.61 0.52
CA GLU A 122 -6.24 18.11 1.06
C GLU A 122 -6.07 17.74 2.54
N GLU A 123 -7.12 17.86 3.36
CA GLU A 123 -7.11 17.45 4.77
C GLU A 123 -6.86 15.95 4.93
N LEU A 124 -7.52 15.11 4.12
CA LEU A 124 -7.30 13.66 4.13
C LEU A 124 -5.87 13.28 3.70
N GLU A 125 -5.30 14.00 2.72
CA GLU A 125 -3.91 13.80 2.30
C GLU A 125 -2.91 14.24 3.37
N GLN A 126 -3.11 15.42 3.96
CA GLN A 126 -2.26 15.96 5.03
C GLN A 126 -2.28 15.08 6.29
N CYS A 127 -3.42 14.48 6.61
CA CYS A 127 -3.55 13.54 7.72
C CYS A 127 -3.05 12.13 7.39
N GLY A 128 -2.62 11.86 6.15
CA GLY A 128 -2.06 10.57 5.75
C GLY A 128 -3.09 9.46 5.48
N PHE A 129 -4.40 9.79 5.41
CA PHE A 129 -5.42 8.79 5.08
C PHE A 129 -5.40 8.40 3.61
N ILE A 130 -5.17 9.37 2.73
CA ILE A 130 -5.09 9.15 1.29
C ILE A 130 -3.76 9.66 0.75
N ARG A 131 -3.37 9.12 -0.40
CA ARG A 131 -2.30 9.69 -1.22
C ARG A 131 -2.86 10.16 -2.56
N CYS A 132 -2.21 11.17 -3.11
CA CYS A 132 -2.47 11.64 -4.46
C CYS A 132 -1.27 11.32 -5.36
N TYR A 133 -1.51 10.69 -6.50
CA TYR A 133 -0.44 10.42 -7.45
C TYR A 133 -0.92 10.57 -8.90
N GLU A 134 0.02 10.87 -9.80
CA GLU A 134 -0.22 10.87 -11.23
C GLU A 134 0.26 9.52 -11.80
N PRO A 135 -0.59 8.80 -12.57
CA PRO A 135 -0.14 7.63 -13.31
C PRO A 135 0.98 8.00 -14.29
N PHE A 136 1.86 7.05 -14.60
CA PHE A 136 2.91 7.24 -15.58
C PHE A 136 2.32 7.74 -16.92
N ALA A 137 2.79 8.92 -17.38
CA ALA A 137 2.24 9.56 -18.57
C ALA A 137 2.77 8.90 -19.85
N THR A 138 1.85 8.59 -20.78
CA THR A 138 2.18 8.18 -22.13
C THR A 138 2.60 9.39 -22.97
N LYS A 139 3.81 9.36 -23.54
CA LYS A 139 4.44 10.33 -24.44
C LYS A 139 4.85 11.68 -23.84
N SER A 140 6.17 11.83 -23.74
CA SER A 140 6.97 13.07 -23.80
C SER A 140 6.37 14.31 -23.14
N SER A 141 6.14 14.26 -21.86
CA SER A 141 5.98 15.51 -21.11
C SER A 141 7.03 15.64 -20.03
N ILE A 142 8.23 16.05 -20.45
CA ILE A 142 9.23 16.67 -19.57
C ILE A 142 8.70 18.01 -18.98
N VAL A 143 7.45 18.34 -19.19
CA VAL A 143 6.77 19.48 -18.57
C VAL A 143 5.72 18.94 -17.61
N TYR A 144 6.16 18.69 -16.38
CA TYR A 144 5.29 18.40 -15.22
C TYR A 144 4.39 19.61 -14.88
N LYS A 145 3.41 19.90 -15.71
CA LYS A 145 2.22 20.61 -15.27
C LYS A 145 1.26 19.52 -14.78
N ARG A 146 1.11 19.40 -13.46
CA ARG A 146 0.07 18.57 -12.84
C ARG A 146 -1.25 18.84 -13.57
N GLN A 147 -1.68 17.87 -14.39
CA GLN A 147 -3.00 17.93 -14.98
C GLN A 147 -3.98 17.47 -13.91
N LYS A 148 -4.67 18.42 -13.26
CA LYS A 148 -5.62 18.18 -12.17
C LYS A 148 -6.61 17.02 -12.43
N ASN A 149 -6.89 16.75 -13.70
CA ASN A 149 -7.86 15.72 -14.12
C ASN A 149 -7.31 14.28 -14.10
N ASN A 150 -5.99 14.07 -13.99
CA ASN A 150 -5.38 12.74 -14.01
C ASN A 150 -4.92 12.26 -12.63
N ILE A 151 -5.09 13.08 -11.59
CA ILE A 151 -4.71 12.71 -10.23
C ILE A 151 -5.61 11.60 -9.75
N ILE A 152 -4.99 10.54 -9.23
CA ILE A 152 -5.66 9.43 -8.56
C ILE A 152 -5.53 9.61 -7.06
N TYR A 153 -6.65 9.50 -6.38
CA TYR A 153 -6.76 9.49 -4.92
C TYR A 153 -6.91 8.05 -4.47
N GLN A 154 -6.07 7.61 -3.55
CA GLN A 154 -6.05 6.23 -3.06
C GLN A 154 -5.97 6.22 -1.53
N LEU A 155 -6.80 5.39 -0.90
CA LEU A 155 -6.74 5.13 0.54
C LEU A 155 -5.47 4.36 0.86
N VAL A 156 -4.67 4.86 1.82
CA VAL A 156 -3.38 4.28 2.19
C VAL A 156 -3.20 4.07 3.69
N ASP A 157 -4.12 4.57 4.50
CA ASP A 157 -4.11 4.33 5.94
C ASP A 157 -4.44 2.87 6.26
N PHE A 158 -3.48 2.17 6.86
CA PHE A 158 -3.58 0.73 7.11
C PHE A 158 -4.69 0.37 8.08
N TYR A 159 -4.85 1.17 9.16
CA TYR A 159 -5.94 0.95 10.12
C TYR A 159 -7.30 1.05 9.42
N THR A 160 -7.52 2.11 8.64
CA THR A 160 -8.77 2.31 7.89
C THR A 160 -9.00 1.19 6.86
N LEU A 161 -7.95 0.76 6.14
CA LEU A 161 -8.02 -0.40 5.24
C LEU A 161 -8.40 -1.68 5.97
N PHE A 162 -7.80 -1.93 7.14
CA PHE A 162 -8.12 -3.09 7.98
C PHE A 162 -9.57 -3.03 8.48
N TYR A 163 -10.00 -1.87 8.97
CA TYR A 163 -11.36 -1.64 9.45
C TYR A 163 -12.41 -2.00 8.39
N PHE A 164 -12.28 -1.51 7.16
CA PHE A 164 -13.25 -1.78 6.11
C PHE A 164 -13.23 -3.22 5.60
N ASN A 165 -12.06 -3.87 5.59
CA ASN A 165 -11.94 -5.23 5.11
C ASN A 165 -12.40 -6.29 6.14
N PHE A 166 -12.26 -6.01 7.43
CA PHE A 166 -12.52 -7.01 8.47
C PHE A 166 -13.49 -6.53 9.55
N VAL A 167 -13.23 -5.41 10.22
CA VAL A 167 -14.05 -4.98 11.35
C VAL A 167 -15.48 -4.70 10.91
N LYS A 168 -15.66 -3.93 9.84
CA LYS A 168 -16.98 -3.62 9.27
C LYS A 168 -17.67 -4.86 8.67
N GLN A 169 -16.94 -5.88 8.29
CA GLN A 169 -17.48 -7.12 7.72
C GLN A 169 -17.92 -8.14 8.78
N ASN A 170 -17.48 -7.99 10.02
CA ASN A 170 -17.84 -8.88 11.13
C ASN A 170 -19.27 -8.63 11.64
N LYS A 171 -20.26 -8.97 10.83
CA LYS A 171 -21.69 -8.75 11.13
C LYS A 171 -22.20 -9.60 12.29
N TYR A 172 -21.58 -10.74 12.54
CA TYR A 172 -21.99 -11.71 13.56
C TYR A 172 -21.27 -11.49 14.90
N GLN A 173 -20.43 -10.44 15.00
CA GLN A 173 -19.63 -10.12 16.19
C GLN A 173 -18.81 -11.32 16.71
N ASP A 174 -18.20 -12.06 15.80
CA ASP A 174 -17.27 -13.13 16.12
C ASP A 174 -16.00 -12.52 16.74
N GLU A 175 -15.72 -12.88 17.98
CA GLU A 175 -14.54 -12.39 18.72
C GLU A 175 -13.23 -12.98 18.24
N HIS A 176 -13.29 -14.05 17.45
CA HIS A 176 -12.12 -14.73 16.82
C HIS A 176 -12.13 -14.56 15.29
N PHE A 177 -12.75 -13.52 14.80
CA PHE A 177 -12.95 -13.30 13.36
C PHE A 177 -11.64 -13.28 12.58
N TRP A 178 -10.61 -12.62 13.10
CA TRP A 178 -9.30 -12.59 12.45
C TRP A 178 -8.63 -13.95 12.42
N THR A 179 -8.57 -14.65 13.56
CA THR A 179 -7.98 -16.00 13.65
C THR A 179 -8.71 -16.97 12.71
N THR A 180 -10.03 -16.88 12.60
CA THR A 180 -10.83 -17.70 11.68
C THR A 180 -10.59 -17.34 10.21
N CYS A 181 -10.40 -16.06 9.90
CA CYS A 181 -10.11 -15.59 8.54
C CYS A 181 -8.66 -15.80 8.10
N TYR A 182 -7.75 -16.10 9.02
CA TYR A 182 -6.32 -16.20 8.73
C TYR A 182 -6.06 -17.24 7.62
N ASN A 183 -5.29 -16.83 6.61
CA ASN A 183 -5.02 -17.65 5.40
C ASN A 183 -6.23 -17.94 4.49
N SER A 184 -7.40 -17.35 4.75
CA SER A 184 -8.53 -17.41 3.82
C SER A 184 -8.27 -16.58 2.54
N PRO A 185 -9.05 -16.77 1.48
CA PRO A 185 -8.97 -15.92 0.28
C PRO A 185 -9.13 -14.42 0.60
N LEU A 186 -9.98 -14.06 1.56
CA LEU A 186 -10.18 -12.68 2.02
C LEU A 186 -8.90 -12.12 2.62
N HIS A 187 -8.29 -12.86 3.56
CA HIS A 187 -7.01 -12.48 4.18
C HIS A 187 -5.90 -12.34 3.12
N ASN A 188 -5.75 -13.33 2.23
CA ASN A 188 -4.68 -13.33 1.24
C ASN A 188 -4.82 -12.15 0.24
N THR A 189 -6.05 -11.83 -0.17
CA THR A 189 -6.33 -10.69 -1.05
C THR A 189 -5.97 -9.37 -0.37
N TRP A 190 -6.39 -9.19 0.89
CA TRP A 190 -6.05 -8.02 1.68
C TRP A 190 -4.54 -7.92 1.93
N ALA A 191 -3.89 -9.01 2.31
CA ALA A 191 -2.46 -9.03 2.59
C ALA A 191 -1.63 -8.68 1.35
N GLY A 192 -2.00 -9.19 0.17
CA GLY A 192 -1.36 -8.81 -1.09
C GLY A 192 -1.45 -7.31 -1.36
N PHE A 193 -2.65 -6.76 -1.29
CA PHE A 193 -2.87 -5.34 -1.53
C PHE A 193 -2.18 -4.44 -0.48
N THR A 194 -2.30 -4.77 0.80
CA THR A 194 -1.66 -3.97 1.85
C THR A 194 -0.14 -4.06 1.82
N TYR A 195 0.43 -5.17 1.37
CA TYR A 195 1.86 -5.30 1.15
C TYR A 195 2.35 -4.42 -0.01
N GLU A 196 1.56 -4.27 -1.08
CA GLU A 196 1.85 -3.28 -2.14
C GLU A 196 1.90 -1.86 -1.56
N MET A 197 0.92 -1.48 -0.72
CA MET A 197 0.91 -0.18 -0.04
C MET A 197 2.10 0.00 0.89
N LEU A 198 2.47 -1.04 1.61
CA LEU A 198 3.65 -1.04 2.48
C LEU A 198 4.94 -0.81 1.68
N CYS A 199 5.11 -1.47 0.55
CA CYS A 199 6.24 -1.24 -0.35
C CYS A 199 6.30 0.22 -0.85
N LEU A 200 5.14 0.80 -1.17
CA LEU A 200 5.07 2.20 -1.61
C LEU A 200 5.44 3.18 -0.49
N ASN A 201 5.08 2.89 0.77
CA ASN A 201 5.48 3.68 1.93
C ASN A 201 6.98 3.54 2.26
N HIS A 202 7.62 2.44 1.82
CA HIS A 202 9.03 2.14 2.02
C HIS A 202 9.85 2.30 0.73
N ILE A 203 9.46 3.23 -0.13
CA ILE A 203 10.14 3.44 -1.43
C ILE A 203 11.62 3.81 -1.29
N ASN A 204 12.01 4.48 -0.20
CA ASN A 204 13.40 4.83 0.05
C ASN A 204 14.25 3.59 0.33
N GLN A 205 13.75 2.65 1.11
CA GLN A 205 14.37 1.36 1.39
C GLN A 205 14.51 0.52 0.10
N ILE A 206 13.48 0.54 -0.74
CA ILE A 206 13.53 -0.11 -2.06
C ILE A 206 14.63 0.51 -2.94
N LYS A 207 14.73 1.83 -2.99
CA LYS A 207 15.79 2.52 -3.73
C LYS A 207 17.19 2.20 -3.19
N GLN A 208 17.31 2.09 -1.88
CA GLN A 208 18.56 1.72 -1.22
C GLN A 208 18.97 0.29 -1.59
N ALA A 209 18.03 -0.66 -1.52
CA ALA A 209 18.26 -2.06 -1.91
C ALA A 209 18.66 -2.20 -3.39
N LEU A 210 18.12 -1.34 -4.26
CA LEU A 210 18.50 -1.25 -5.68
C LEU A 210 19.82 -0.51 -5.92
N GLY A 211 20.43 0.09 -4.91
CA GLY A 211 21.65 0.90 -5.05
C GLY A 211 21.44 2.22 -5.82
N ILE A 212 20.22 2.76 -5.81
CA ILE A 212 19.85 3.95 -6.59
C ILE A 212 19.45 5.17 -5.74
N SER A 213 19.80 5.18 -4.45
CA SER A 213 19.46 6.31 -3.55
C SER A 213 19.99 7.66 -4.04
N GLY A 214 21.12 7.69 -4.76
CA GLY A 214 21.69 8.89 -5.35
C GLY A 214 21.11 9.29 -6.70
N VAL A 215 20.23 8.47 -7.29
CA VAL A 215 19.62 8.76 -8.59
C VAL A 215 18.29 9.48 -8.40
N GLN A 216 18.06 10.57 -9.11
CA GLN A 216 16.76 11.21 -9.11
C GLN A 216 15.73 10.30 -9.77
N THR A 217 14.65 10.02 -9.04
CA THR A 217 13.60 9.07 -9.46
C THR A 217 12.22 9.65 -9.25
N LEU A 218 11.27 9.15 -10.05
CA LEU A 218 9.83 9.32 -9.83
C LEU A 218 9.20 7.94 -9.61
N ALA A 219 8.55 7.75 -8.45
CA ALA A 219 7.76 6.55 -8.17
C ALA A 219 6.29 6.81 -8.56
N CYS A 220 5.74 5.95 -9.41
CA CYS A 220 4.38 6.05 -9.91
C CYS A 220 3.81 4.65 -10.21
N SER A 221 2.55 4.59 -10.60
CA SER A 221 1.93 3.37 -11.14
C SER A 221 1.54 3.59 -12.60
N TRP A 222 1.16 2.52 -13.30
CA TRP A 222 0.69 2.61 -14.66
C TRP A 222 -0.46 1.64 -14.93
N ARG A 223 -1.40 2.08 -15.77
CA ARG A 223 -2.51 1.26 -16.27
C ARG A 223 -2.56 1.36 -17.80
N GLY A 224 -2.53 0.22 -18.47
CA GLY A 224 -2.75 0.14 -19.91
C GLY A 224 -4.18 0.47 -20.28
N LYS A 225 -4.37 1.12 -21.44
CA LYS A 225 -5.69 1.48 -21.97
C LYS A 225 -6.37 0.34 -22.76
N ASP A 226 -5.69 -0.76 -23.00
CA ASP A 226 -6.23 -1.85 -23.80
C ASP A 226 -7.29 -2.62 -23.01
N ASN A 227 -8.53 -2.46 -23.46
CA ASN A 227 -9.75 -3.01 -22.88
C ASN A 227 -9.82 -4.55 -22.86
N THR A 228 -8.84 -5.27 -23.38
CA THR A 228 -8.90 -6.73 -23.51
C THR A 228 -8.17 -7.49 -22.41
N ASN A 229 -7.19 -6.89 -21.73
CA ASN A 229 -6.50 -7.49 -20.56
C ASN A 229 -5.86 -6.37 -19.73
N GLY A 230 -6.62 -5.63 -18.93
CA GLY A 230 -6.17 -4.47 -18.14
C GLY A 230 -4.80 -4.69 -17.48
N THR A 231 -3.74 -4.41 -18.23
CA THR A 231 -2.36 -4.56 -17.75
C THR A 231 -2.07 -3.43 -16.79
N GLN A 232 -1.69 -3.79 -15.59
CA GLN A 232 -1.35 -2.85 -14.54
C GLN A 232 0.04 -3.13 -14.00
N ILE A 233 0.73 -2.06 -13.64
CA ILE A 233 2.01 -2.08 -12.93
C ILE A 233 1.84 -1.24 -11.67
N ASP A 234 2.01 -1.88 -10.50
CA ASP A 234 1.69 -1.28 -9.21
C ASP A 234 2.75 -0.24 -8.78
N LEU A 235 4.01 -0.50 -9.10
CA LEU A 235 5.12 0.40 -8.85
C LEU A 235 6.06 0.46 -10.04
N ILE A 236 6.28 1.69 -10.52
CA ILE A 236 7.30 2.04 -11.50
C ILE A 236 8.26 3.00 -10.82
N ILE A 237 9.56 2.75 -10.93
CA ILE A 237 10.59 3.72 -10.54
C ILE A 237 11.22 4.23 -11.82
N ASP A 238 10.77 5.40 -12.26
CA ASP A 238 11.33 6.10 -13.41
C ASP A 238 12.58 6.88 -12.98
N ARG A 239 13.73 6.54 -13.58
CA ARG A 239 15.05 7.04 -13.20
C ARG A 239 15.55 8.05 -14.23
N LYS A 240 16.33 9.03 -13.76
CA LYS A 240 16.99 10.00 -14.67
C LYS A 240 18.22 9.46 -15.40
N ASP A 241 18.70 8.27 -15.05
CA ASP A 241 19.79 7.56 -15.74
C ASP A 241 19.30 6.65 -16.88
N ASP A 242 18.23 7.07 -17.55
CA ASP A 242 17.62 6.39 -18.70
C ASP A 242 17.17 4.93 -18.43
N THR A 243 16.82 4.64 -17.19
CA THR A 243 16.37 3.32 -16.76
C THR A 243 14.99 3.43 -16.08
N ILE A 244 14.19 2.39 -16.23
CA ILE A 244 12.90 2.22 -15.50
C ILE A 244 12.91 0.86 -14.82
N ASN A 245 12.71 0.83 -13.51
CA ASN A 245 12.38 -0.42 -12.81
C ASN A 245 10.85 -0.62 -12.86
N LEU A 246 10.41 -1.70 -13.50
CA LEU A 246 9.04 -2.19 -13.42
C LEU A 246 8.98 -3.19 -12.28
N CYS A 247 8.31 -2.81 -11.19
CA CYS A 247 8.26 -3.61 -9.99
C CYS A 247 6.96 -4.41 -9.94
N GLU A 248 7.09 -5.71 -9.75
CA GLU A 248 6.01 -6.63 -9.43
C GLU A 248 6.13 -7.00 -7.96
N ILE A 249 5.06 -6.80 -7.19
CA ILE A 249 5.05 -6.98 -5.74
C ILE A 249 4.23 -8.21 -5.38
N LYS A 250 4.78 -9.11 -4.56
CA LYS A 250 4.11 -10.34 -4.12
C LYS A 250 4.29 -10.61 -2.63
N TYR A 251 3.19 -10.63 -1.90
CA TYR A 251 3.17 -11.14 -0.55
C TYR A 251 2.95 -12.66 -0.61
N SER A 252 3.93 -13.42 -0.14
CA SER A 252 3.93 -14.88 -0.20
C SER A 252 4.28 -15.48 1.16
N LYS A 253 3.90 -16.73 1.38
CA LYS A 253 4.24 -17.49 2.60
C LYS A 253 5.65 -18.07 2.57
N ASP A 254 6.11 -18.36 1.36
CA ASP A 254 7.39 -18.96 1.04
C ASP A 254 8.02 -18.20 -0.12
N GLU A 255 9.19 -18.63 -0.60
CA GLU A 255 9.80 -18.12 -1.82
C GLU A 255 8.81 -18.19 -2.99
N PHE A 256 8.78 -17.15 -3.81
CA PHE A 256 7.83 -17.06 -4.91
C PHE A 256 8.35 -17.80 -6.15
N GLU A 257 7.59 -18.79 -6.61
CA GLU A 257 7.93 -19.52 -7.83
C GLU A 257 7.41 -18.80 -9.09
N ILE A 258 8.33 -18.50 -10.01
CA ILE A 258 7.99 -17.97 -11.33
C ILE A 258 7.73 -19.14 -12.28
N THR A 259 6.46 -19.47 -12.47
CA THR A 259 6.06 -20.48 -13.46
C THR A 259 6.22 -19.95 -14.88
N LYS A 260 6.19 -20.84 -15.89
CA LYS A 260 6.24 -20.45 -17.31
C LYS A 260 5.14 -19.44 -17.67
N ASP A 261 3.91 -19.73 -17.27
CA ASP A 261 2.75 -18.85 -17.55
C ASP A 261 2.90 -17.48 -16.88
N TYR A 262 3.50 -17.45 -15.66
CA TYR A 262 3.73 -16.21 -14.97
C TYR A 262 4.85 -15.39 -15.62
N ALA A 263 5.91 -16.03 -16.10
CA ALA A 263 6.97 -15.38 -16.86
C ALA A 263 6.44 -14.77 -18.17
N GLU A 264 5.54 -15.49 -18.88
CA GLU A 264 4.87 -14.95 -20.06
C GLU A 264 3.99 -13.74 -19.73
N LYS A 265 3.24 -13.76 -18.62
CA LYS A 265 2.47 -12.61 -18.14
C LYS A 265 3.35 -11.40 -17.83
N LEU A 266 4.48 -11.60 -17.16
CA LEU A 266 5.43 -10.52 -16.87
C LEU A 266 6.03 -9.94 -18.16
N SER A 267 6.44 -10.79 -19.09
CA SER A 267 6.97 -10.38 -20.40
C SER A 267 5.92 -9.58 -21.19
N ASN A 268 4.66 -10.00 -21.13
CA ASN A 268 3.55 -9.29 -21.76
C ASN A 268 3.31 -7.92 -21.10
N LYS A 269 3.38 -7.81 -19.76
CA LYS A 269 3.32 -6.51 -19.05
C LYS A 269 4.38 -5.55 -19.55
N VAL A 270 5.64 -5.99 -19.61
CA VAL A 270 6.77 -5.19 -20.09
C VAL A 270 6.53 -4.72 -21.53
N ARG A 271 6.16 -5.64 -22.43
CA ARG A 271 5.89 -5.32 -23.84
C ARG A 271 4.74 -4.33 -24.00
N THR A 272 3.64 -4.53 -23.29
CA THR A 272 2.49 -3.63 -23.33
C THR A 272 2.87 -2.25 -22.80
N PHE A 273 3.64 -2.18 -21.72
CA PHE A 273 4.14 -0.92 -21.20
C PHE A 273 5.00 -0.17 -22.23
N ILE A 274 5.99 -0.83 -22.84
CA ILE A 274 6.85 -0.21 -23.84
C ILE A 274 6.02 0.29 -25.05
N ASN A 275 5.12 -0.54 -25.58
CA ASN A 275 4.32 -0.19 -26.74
C ASN A 275 3.37 0.99 -26.46
N SER A 276 2.74 1.01 -25.26
CA SER A 276 1.79 2.04 -24.90
C SER A 276 2.45 3.36 -24.55
N THR A 277 3.64 3.33 -23.93
CA THR A 277 4.35 4.53 -23.50
C THR A 277 5.28 5.09 -24.55
N GLY A 278 5.76 4.25 -25.47
CA GLY A 278 6.79 4.61 -26.46
C GLY A 278 8.13 4.94 -25.80
N THR A 279 8.37 4.47 -24.58
CA THR A 279 9.63 4.73 -23.87
C THR A 279 10.83 4.13 -24.60
N ARG A 280 11.97 4.84 -24.57
CA ARG A 280 13.25 4.37 -25.07
C ARG A 280 14.23 4.01 -23.96
N LYS A 281 13.79 4.17 -22.70
CA LYS A 281 14.60 3.83 -21.53
C LYS A 281 14.79 2.32 -21.40
N THR A 282 15.89 1.91 -20.80
CA THR A 282 16.12 0.51 -20.41
C THR A 282 15.10 0.08 -19.37
N ILE A 283 14.44 -1.05 -19.58
CA ILE A 283 13.49 -1.62 -18.62
C ILE A 283 14.17 -2.72 -17.82
N LEU A 284 14.13 -2.61 -16.51
CA LEU A 284 14.57 -3.64 -15.56
C LEU A 284 13.34 -4.17 -14.81
N LEU A 285 13.03 -5.44 -15.03
CA LEU A 285 11.96 -6.10 -14.28
C LEU A 285 12.47 -6.44 -12.88
N THR A 286 11.76 -5.93 -11.86
CA THR A 286 12.13 -6.06 -10.46
C THR A 286 11.04 -6.81 -9.71
N MET A 287 11.40 -7.89 -9.00
CA MET A 287 10.47 -8.57 -8.09
C MET A 287 10.69 -8.08 -6.66
N ILE A 288 9.59 -7.76 -5.98
CA ILE A 288 9.58 -7.41 -4.55
C ILE A 288 8.71 -8.45 -3.85
N THR A 289 9.33 -9.30 -3.04
CA THR A 289 8.65 -10.45 -2.43
C THR A 289 8.92 -10.53 -0.93
N THR A 290 8.17 -11.37 -0.23
CA THR A 290 8.40 -11.58 1.21
C THR A 290 9.73 -12.32 1.45
N TYR A 291 10.00 -13.41 0.70
CA TYR A 291 11.10 -14.33 0.96
C TYR A 291 12.06 -14.53 -0.22
N GLY A 292 11.86 -13.82 -1.32
CA GLY A 292 12.64 -14.02 -2.53
C GLY A 292 11.91 -14.86 -3.59
N ILE A 293 12.63 -15.16 -4.65
CA ILE A 293 12.16 -15.98 -5.77
C ILE A 293 12.92 -17.31 -5.83
N VAL A 294 12.19 -18.39 -6.17
CA VAL A 294 12.82 -19.70 -6.41
C VAL A 294 13.65 -19.64 -7.70
N PRO A 295 14.96 -19.92 -7.64
CA PRO A 295 15.77 -20.03 -8.84
C PRO A 295 15.31 -21.20 -9.72
N ASN A 296 14.85 -20.89 -10.95
CA ASN A 296 14.41 -21.89 -11.91
C ASN A 296 14.65 -21.42 -13.35
N ALA A 297 14.25 -22.22 -14.34
CA ALA A 297 14.45 -21.90 -15.76
C ALA A 297 13.74 -20.61 -16.21
N HIS A 298 12.77 -20.10 -15.45
CA HIS A 298 11.96 -18.95 -15.80
C HIS A 298 12.32 -17.69 -15.01
N SER A 299 13.08 -17.83 -13.89
CA SER A 299 13.45 -16.68 -13.04
C SER A 299 14.46 -15.73 -13.68
N GLY A 300 15.19 -16.17 -14.74
CA GLY A 300 16.19 -15.36 -15.44
C GLY A 300 15.66 -14.11 -16.14
N ILE A 301 14.34 -13.92 -16.23
CA ILE A 301 13.75 -12.67 -16.76
C ILE A 301 13.77 -11.52 -15.73
N ILE A 302 14.06 -11.81 -14.47
CA ILE A 302 14.13 -10.82 -13.39
C ILE A 302 15.55 -10.27 -13.30
N GLN A 303 15.69 -8.95 -13.39
CA GLN A 303 16.99 -8.28 -13.29
C GLN A 303 17.32 -7.84 -11.86
N SER A 304 16.30 -7.63 -11.02
CA SER A 304 16.53 -7.22 -9.63
C SER A 304 15.50 -7.88 -8.71
N GLU A 305 15.95 -8.23 -7.52
CA GLU A 305 15.12 -8.84 -6.48
C GLU A 305 15.25 -8.06 -5.18
N ILE A 306 14.13 -7.83 -4.52
CA ILE A 306 14.04 -7.20 -3.21
C ILE A 306 13.18 -8.10 -2.32
N GLN A 307 13.67 -8.38 -1.13
CA GLN A 307 12.97 -9.16 -0.11
C GLN A 307 12.48 -8.25 1.00
N LEU A 308 11.50 -8.72 1.77
CA LEU A 308 10.94 -8.01 2.92
C LEU A 308 12.01 -7.45 3.86
N ASP A 309 13.08 -8.21 4.09
CA ASP A 309 14.16 -7.81 4.99
C ASP A 309 14.82 -6.48 4.59
N HIS A 310 14.88 -6.17 3.30
CA HIS A 310 15.42 -4.89 2.81
C HIS A 310 14.55 -3.68 3.21
N LEU A 311 13.26 -3.89 3.49
CA LEU A 311 12.37 -2.80 3.92
C LEU A 311 12.59 -2.40 5.40
N PHE A 312 13.37 -3.20 6.15
CA PHE A 312 13.76 -2.92 7.53
C PHE A 312 15.10 -2.20 7.67
N HIS A 313 15.70 -1.76 6.57
CA HIS A 313 16.89 -0.94 6.61
C HIS A 313 16.56 0.55 6.82
N PRO A 314 17.46 1.33 7.45
CA PRO A 314 17.25 2.76 7.71
C PRO A 314 17.17 3.59 6.43
#